data_c6dd16b463bcb753f2455aa18163ea42
#
_entry.id   c6dd16b463bcb753f2455aa18163ea42
#
_cell.length_a   1.000
_cell.length_b   1.000
_cell.length_c   1.000
_cell.angle_alpha   90.00
_cell.angle_beta   90.00
_cell.angle_gamma   90.00
#
_symmetry.space_group_name_H-M   'P 1'
#
loop_
_entity.id
_entity.type
_entity.pdbx_description
1 polymer ?
#
loop_
_entity_poly.entity_id
_entity_poly.type
_entity_poly.pdbx_seq_one_letter_code
_entity_poly.pdbx_strand_id
1 'polypeptide(L)'
;ILALARELYSTSFTQMALELNASDERGIDVVREEIQAFASTLRASSFGFKLVILDESDSMTKDAQFALRRIIERYTKYTRFCLICNFPSKIIPALQSRCTKFRLEALQFEDIRNKIQLVSSAENLKITEEGILAVCRVGCGDMRKSLNILQSAHLASKDVIDEDLVYAVTGKPLPVNMGNLCDSLLTLPFKEA
;
A
#
# COMPACT_ATOMS: atom_id res chain seq x y z
N ILE A 1 -0.67 -0.95 9.74
CA ILE A 1 -1.60 -1.14 10.86
C ILE A 1 -1.70 -2.61 11.28
N LEU A 2 -1.72 -3.57 10.35
CA LEU A 2 -1.78 -5.00 10.69
C LEU A 2 -0.57 -5.47 11.51
N ALA A 3 0.64 -5.03 11.15
CA ALA A 3 1.85 -5.32 11.92
C ALA A 3 1.73 -4.80 13.36
N LEU A 4 1.27 -3.56 13.52
CA LEU A 4 1.01 -2.97 14.83
C LEU A 4 -0.05 -3.76 15.61
N ALA A 5 -1.14 -4.16 14.96
CA ALA A 5 -2.19 -4.93 15.60
C ALA A 5 -1.71 -6.33 16.05
N ARG A 6 -0.86 -6.98 15.26
CA ARG A 6 -0.23 -8.26 15.64
C ARG A 6 0.72 -8.10 16.82
N GLU A 7 1.48 -7.03 16.88
CA GLU A 7 2.37 -6.71 17.99
C GLU A 7 1.57 -6.43 19.27
N LEU A 8 0.48 -5.63 19.18
CA LEU A 8 -0.37 -5.30 20.31
C LEU A 8 -1.14 -6.51 20.86
N TYR A 9 -1.71 -7.33 20.00
CA TYR A 9 -2.63 -8.39 20.43
C TYR A 9 -2.00 -9.79 20.44
N SER A 10 -0.84 -9.97 19.81
CA SER A 10 -0.11 -11.25 19.74
C SER A 10 -1.04 -12.43 19.43
N THR A 11 -1.22 -13.36 20.37
CA THR A 11 -2.06 -14.56 20.23
C THR A 11 -3.56 -14.25 20.14
N SER A 12 -4.01 -13.08 20.61
CA SER A 12 -5.42 -12.68 20.61
C SER A 12 -5.82 -11.88 19.36
N PHE A 13 -4.95 -11.76 18.37
CA PHE A 13 -5.17 -10.94 17.18
C PHE A 13 -6.50 -11.21 16.49
N THR A 14 -6.83 -12.47 16.20
CA THR A 14 -8.06 -12.87 15.50
C THR A 14 -9.35 -12.52 16.25
N GLN A 15 -9.25 -12.31 17.57
CA GLN A 15 -10.40 -11.98 18.42
C GLN A 15 -10.51 -10.48 18.69
N MET A 16 -9.41 -9.75 18.57
CA MET A 16 -9.29 -8.34 18.96
C MET A 16 -9.18 -7.40 17.77
N ALA A 17 -8.82 -7.90 16.59
CA ALA A 17 -8.75 -7.13 15.36
C ALA A 17 -9.70 -7.70 14.30
N LEU A 18 -10.47 -6.82 13.66
CA LEU A 18 -11.32 -7.11 12.52
C LEU A 18 -10.80 -6.31 11.35
N GLU A 19 -10.43 -6.99 10.27
CA GLU A 19 -9.99 -6.39 9.00
C GLU A 19 -11.07 -6.63 7.95
N LEU A 20 -11.53 -5.56 7.33
CA LEU A 20 -12.50 -5.59 6.24
C LEU A 20 -12.03 -4.69 5.11
N ASN A 21 -12.26 -5.13 3.88
CA ASN A 21 -12.11 -4.28 2.72
C ASN A 21 -13.47 -3.62 2.40
N ALA A 22 -13.50 -2.29 2.40
CA ALA A 22 -14.71 -1.52 2.17
C ALA A 22 -15.17 -1.55 0.70
N SER A 23 -14.33 -2.07 -0.21
CA SER A 23 -14.68 -2.28 -1.63
C SER A 23 -15.34 -3.64 -1.89
N ASP A 24 -15.42 -4.53 -0.89
CA ASP A 24 -16.03 -5.86 -1.04
C ASP A 24 -17.50 -5.74 -1.42
N GLU A 25 -17.91 -6.46 -2.46
CA GLU A 25 -19.27 -6.44 -3.05
C GLU A 25 -20.35 -7.08 -2.15
N ARG A 26 -19.99 -7.58 -0.97
CA ARG A 26 -20.92 -8.23 -0.02
C ARG A 26 -22.06 -7.32 0.46
N GLY A 27 -22.07 -6.08 0.03
CA GLY A 27 -23.09 -5.09 0.39
C GLY A 27 -22.76 -4.33 1.67
N ILE A 28 -23.16 -3.07 1.66
CA ILE A 28 -22.95 -2.12 2.77
C ILE A 28 -23.54 -2.63 4.09
N ASP A 29 -24.66 -3.33 4.02
CA ASP A 29 -25.38 -3.83 5.19
C ASP A 29 -24.62 -4.98 5.87
N VAL A 30 -24.01 -5.89 5.11
CA VAL A 30 -23.20 -7.01 5.65
C VAL A 30 -21.97 -6.46 6.39
N VAL A 31 -21.22 -5.55 5.76
CA VAL A 31 -20.07 -4.90 6.41
C VAL A 31 -20.49 -4.17 7.69
N ARG A 32 -21.63 -3.49 7.65
CA ARG A 32 -22.20 -2.80 8.81
C ARG A 32 -22.58 -3.75 9.93
N GLU A 33 -23.26 -4.85 9.62
CA GLU A 33 -23.67 -5.86 10.59
C GLU A 33 -22.45 -6.54 11.22
N GLU A 34 -21.44 -6.88 10.44
CA GLU A 34 -20.20 -7.51 10.89
C GLU A 34 -19.42 -6.58 11.83
N ILE A 35 -19.26 -5.30 11.47
CA ILE A 35 -18.63 -4.29 12.34
C ILE A 35 -19.42 -4.14 13.63
N GLN A 36 -20.75 -4.06 13.55
CA GLN A 36 -21.59 -3.88 14.71
C GLN A 36 -21.55 -5.11 15.64
N ALA A 37 -21.63 -6.31 15.10
CA ALA A 37 -21.52 -7.56 15.84
C ALA A 37 -20.16 -7.63 16.55
N PHE A 38 -19.06 -7.35 15.83
CA PHE A 38 -17.73 -7.34 16.41
C PHE A 38 -17.58 -6.28 17.50
N ALA A 39 -18.00 -5.05 17.26
CA ALA A 39 -17.85 -3.93 18.19
C ALA A 39 -18.72 -4.09 19.45
N SER A 40 -19.87 -4.77 19.35
CA SER A 40 -20.80 -4.96 20.46
C SER A 40 -20.38 -6.04 21.46
N THR A 41 -19.54 -7.01 21.03
CA THR A 41 -19.07 -8.05 21.93
C THR A 41 -18.06 -7.49 22.94
N LEU A 42 -18.45 -7.46 24.21
CA LEU A 42 -17.54 -7.12 25.30
C LEU A 42 -16.61 -8.32 25.55
N ARG A 43 -15.32 -8.15 25.30
CA ARG A 43 -14.30 -9.08 25.76
C ARG A 43 -13.33 -8.35 26.66
N ALA A 44 -13.12 -8.88 27.84
CA ALA A 44 -12.09 -8.44 28.75
C ALA A 44 -10.72 -8.86 28.15
N SER A 45 -10.04 -7.95 27.49
CA SER A 45 -8.64 -8.13 27.10
C SER A 45 -7.76 -7.27 27.98
N SER A 46 -6.54 -7.69 28.16
CA SER A 46 -5.49 -6.92 28.87
C SER A 46 -5.26 -5.53 28.26
N PHE A 47 -5.60 -5.34 26.97
CA PHE A 47 -5.39 -4.08 26.22
C PHE A 47 -6.61 -3.13 26.23
N GLY A 48 -7.75 -3.54 26.76
CA GLY A 48 -8.90 -2.66 26.99
C GLY A 48 -9.68 -2.20 25.76
N PHE A 49 -9.25 -2.45 24.50
CA PHE A 49 -9.98 -2.06 23.29
C PHE A 49 -9.77 -3.05 22.13
N LYS A 50 -10.72 -3.08 21.21
CA LYS A 50 -10.68 -3.79 19.94
C LYS A 50 -10.27 -2.85 18.81
N LEU A 51 -9.81 -3.41 17.71
CA LEU A 51 -9.43 -2.65 16.51
C LEU A 51 -10.25 -3.12 15.31
N VAL A 52 -10.92 -2.19 14.65
CA VAL A 52 -11.57 -2.38 13.36
C VAL A 52 -10.73 -1.65 12.31
N ILE A 53 -10.27 -2.38 11.30
CA ILE A 53 -9.48 -1.87 10.19
C ILE A 53 -10.35 -1.94 8.96
N LEU A 54 -10.59 -0.80 8.32
CA LEU A 54 -11.33 -0.67 7.07
C LEU A 54 -10.39 -0.20 5.99
N ASP A 55 -10.02 -1.12 5.10
CA ASP A 55 -9.20 -0.78 3.93
C ASP A 55 -10.08 -0.27 2.78
N GLU A 56 -9.50 0.53 1.88
CA GLU A 56 -10.18 1.18 0.75
C GLU A 56 -11.46 1.95 1.16
N SER A 57 -11.44 2.60 2.32
CA SER A 57 -12.61 3.28 2.88
C SER A 57 -13.18 4.39 1.98
N ASP A 58 -12.40 4.88 1.03
CA ASP A 58 -12.81 5.86 0.03
C ASP A 58 -13.66 5.27 -1.12
N SER A 59 -13.83 3.94 -1.16
CA SER A 59 -14.78 3.25 -2.05
C SER A 59 -16.21 3.23 -1.48
N MET A 60 -16.36 3.46 -0.16
CA MET A 60 -17.66 3.44 0.51
C MET A 60 -18.59 4.54 -0.01
N THR A 61 -19.88 4.20 -0.19
CA THR A 61 -20.91 5.20 -0.47
C THR A 61 -21.10 6.17 0.69
N LYS A 62 -21.64 7.34 0.43
CA LYS A 62 -21.90 8.35 1.48
C LYS A 62 -22.83 7.80 2.57
N ASP A 63 -23.84 7.04 2.20
CA ASP A 63 -24.79 6.44 3.15
C ASP A 63 -24.12 5.42 4.07
N ALA A 64 -23.21 4.60 3.52
CA ALA A 64 -22.39 3.69 4.31
C ALA A 64 -21.51 4.45 5.31
N GLN A 65 -20.89 5.52 4.87
CA GLN A 65 -20.06 6.36 5.73
C GLN A 65 -20.89 7.05 6.85
N PHE A 66 -22.12 7.48 6.56
CA PHE A 66 -23.03 8.00 7.59
C PHE A 66 -23.47 6.93 8.61
N ALA A 67 -23.68 5.70 8.13
CA ALA A 67 -23.97 4.57 9.03
C ALA A 67 -22.75 4.24 9.91
N LEU A 68 -21.56 4.16 9.31
CA LEU A 68 -20.29 3.93 10.03
C LEU A 68 -20.03 5.00 11.09
N ARG A 69 -20.32 6.26 10.80
CA ARG A 69 -20.21 7.35 11.78
C ARG A 69 -20.99 7.01 13.05
N ARG A 70 -22.25 6.53 12.93
CA ARG A 70 -23.08 6.19 14.08
C ARG A 70 -22.49 5.02 14.88
N ILE A 71 -21.91 4.03 14.21
CA ILE A 71 -21.23 2.90 14.84
C ILE A 71 -20.00 3.39 15.61
N ILE A 72 -19.17 4.23 15.01
CA ILE A 72 -18.00 4.82 15.67
C ILE A 72 -18.44 5.56 16.93
N GLU A 73 -19.41 6.47 16.84
CA GLU A 73 -19.91 7.23 17.99
C GLU A 73 -20.39 6.32 19.14
N ARG A 74 -21.03 5.21 18.80
CA ARG A 74 -21.59 4.28 19.81
C ARG A 74 -20.54 3.42 20.50
N TYR A 75 -19.51 2.98 19.76
CA TYR A 75 -18.58 1.95 20.25
C TYR A 75 -17.16 2.46 20.53
N THR A 76 -16.88 3.75 20.38
CA THR A 76 -15.55 4.36 20.59
C THR A 76 -14.96 4.06 21.98
N LYS A 77 -15.78 3.78 22.97
CA LYS A 77 -15.32 3.48 24.33
C LYS A 77 -14.43 2.21 24.37
N TYR A 78 -14.78 1.19 23.59
CA TYR A 78 -14.12 -0.13 23.63
C TYR A 78 -13.57 -0.58 22.28
N THR A 79 -13.76 0.20 21.23
CA THR A 79 -13.32 -0.14 19.87
C THR A 79 -12.66 1.06 19.22
N ARG A 80 -11.51 0.85 18.62
CA ARG A 80 -10.81 1.85 17.78
C ARG A 80 -11.03 1.50 16.33
N PHE A 81 -11.17 2.54 15.51
CA PHE A 81 -11.41 2.41 14.08
C PHE A 81 -10.22 3.00 13.32
N CYS A 82 -9.70 2.22 12.38
CA CYS A 82 -8.67 2.65 11.45
C CYS A 82 -9.25 2.63 10.04
N LEU A 83 -9.37 3.80 9.43
CA LEU A 83 -9.83 3.97 8.06
C LEU A 83 -8.60 4.20 7.17
N ILE A 84 -8.40 3.32 6.18
CA ILE A 84 -7.31 3.45 5.21
C ILE A 84 -7.93 3.92 3.90
N CYS A 85 -7.37 4.95 3.31
CA CYS A 85 -7.86 5.51 2.05
C CYS A 85 -6.73 6.14 1.24
N ASN A 86 -6.89 6.16 -0.08
CA ASN A 86 -6.00 6.87 -0.99
C ASN A 86 -6.46 8.32 -1.19
N PHE A 87 -7.78 8.56 -1.17
CA PHE A 87 -8.38 9.86 -1.44
C PHE A 87 -9.17 10.37 -0.23
N PRO A 88 -8.53 11.10 0.70
CA PRO A 88 -9.21 11.63 1.89
C PRO A 88 -10.42 12.52 1.56
N SER A 89 -10.44 13.16 0.38
CA SER A 89 -11.57 13.99 -0.09
C SER A 89 -12.86 13.21 -0.31
N LYS A 90 -12.79 11.89 -0.50
CA LYS A 90 -13.97 11.02 -0.62
C LYS A 90 -14.56 10.62 0.73
N ILE A 91 -13.83 10.82 1.82
CA ILE A 91 -14.33 10.57 3.18
C ILE A 91 -15.14 11.79 3.64
N ILE A 92 -16.35 11.55 4.12
CA ILE A 92 -17.21 12.64 4.58
C ILE A 92 -16.60 13.42 5.76
N PRO A 93 -16.79 14.76 5.81
CA PRO A 93 -16.23 15.59 6.88
C PRO A 93 -16.62 15.10 8.29
N ALA A 94 -17.80 14.52 8.43
CA ALA A 94 -18.29 13.98 9.68
C ALA A 94 -17.45 12.80 10.21
N LEU A 95 -16.84 11.97 9.37
CA LEU A 95 -15.86 10.95 9.75
C LEU A 95 -14.48 11.56 9.97
N GLN A 96 -14.05 12.41 9.05
CA GLN A 96 -12.74 13.04 9.15
C GLN A 96 -12.53 13.82 10.46
N SER A 97 -13.58 14.51 10.97
CA SER A 97 -13.51 15.27 12.22
C SER A 97 -13.39 14.39 13.49
N ARG A 98 -13.66 13.10 13.37
CA ARG A 98 -13.60 12.12 14.47
C ARG A 98 -12.34 11.26 14.45
N CYS A 99 -11.50 11.41 13.42
CA CYS A 99 -10.31 10.62 13.24
C CYS A 99 -9.06 11.52 13.30
N THR A 100 -8.01 11.02 13.90
CA THR A 100 -6.67 11.59 13.74
C THR A 100 -6.13 11.17 12.38
N LYS A 101 -5.65 12.11 11.58
CA LYS A 101 -5.14 11.85 10.24
C LYS A 101 -3.65 11.60 10.28
N PHE A 102 -3.25 10.47 9.71
CA PHE A 102 -1.85 10.14 9.45
C PHE A 102 -1.64 10.06 7.95
N ARG A 103 -0.71 10.84 7.44
CA ARG A 103 -0.31 10.77 6.03
C ARG A 103 0.93 9.90 5.92
N LEU A 104 0.83 8.84 5.13
CA LEU A 104 1.96 7.99 4.77
C LEU A 104 2.48 8.45 3.41
N GLU A 105 3.76 8.70 3.34
CA GLU A 105 4.46 9.10 2.12
C GLU A 105 4.99 7.87 1.38
N ALA A 106 5.47 8.09 0.14
CA ALA A 106 6.20 7.07 -0.59
C ALA A 106 7.44 6.62 0.19
N LEU A 107 7.80 5.35 0.03
CA LEU A 107 8.96 4.78 0.70
C LEU A 107 10.26 5.45 0.22
N GLN A 108 11.21 5.57 1.14
CA GLN A 108 12.54 6.07 0.81
C GLN A 108 13.27 5.07 -0.09
N PHE A 109 14.17 5.59 -0.90
CA PHE A 109 14.93 4.78 -1.86
C PHE A 109 15.70 3.64 -1.18
N GLU A 110 16.34 3.92 -0.05
CA GLU A 110 17.13 2.95 0.70
C GLU A 110 16.26 1.83 1.30
N ASP A 111 15.05 2.13 1.75
CA ASP A 111 14.13 1.12 2.27
C ASP A 111 13.71 0.12 1.20
N ILE A 112 13.44 0.63 -0.02
CA ILE A 112 13.11 -0.23 -1.15
C ILE A 112 14.32 -1.06 -1.56
N ARG A 113 15.51 -0.46 -1.68
CA ARG A 113 16.75 -1.14 -2.01
C ARG A 113 17.03 -2.30 -1.07
N ASN A 114 17.00 -2.03 0.25
CA ASN A 114 17.22 -3.05 1.27
C ASN A 114 16.20 -4.19 1.17
N LYS A 115 14.94 -3.87 0.91
CA LYS A 115 13.90 -4.89 0.76
C LYS A 115 14.07 -5.72 -0.51
N ILE A 116 14.38 -5.08 -1.65
CA ILE A 116 14.65 -5.78 -2.91
C ILE A 116 15.86 -6.72 -2.75
N GLN A 117 16.94 -6.25 -2.11
CA GLN A 117 18.13 -7.06 -1.85
C GLN A 117 17.82 -8.26 -0.96
N LEU A 118 17.03 -8.05 0.11
CA LEU A 118 16.58 -9.14 0.99
C LEU A 118 15.76 -10.17 0.24
N VAL A 119 14.79 -9.75 -0.57
CA VAL A 119 13.95 -10.66 -1.35
C VAL A 119 14.78 -11.38 -2.40
N SER A 120 15.66 -10.69 -3.12
CA SER A 120 16.54 -11.30 -4.12
C SER A 120 17.43 -12.37 -3.53
N SER A 121 17.96 -12.14 -2.32
CA SER A 121 18.78 -13.13 -1.61
C SER A 121 17.94 -14.33 -1.15
N ALA A 122 16.74 -14.11 -0.65
CA ALA A 122 15.84 -15.17 -0.18
C ALA A 122 15.36 -16.09 -1.32
N GLU A 123 15.10 -15.50 -2.49
CA GLU A 123 14.65 -16.21 -3.70
C GLU A 123 15.82 -16.69 -4.59
N ASN A 124 17.08 -16.48 -4.15
CA ASN A 124 18.30 -16.83 -4.89
C ASN A 124 18.34 -16.21 -6.31
N LEU A 125 17.87 -14.97 -6.47
CA LEU A 125 17.88 -14.26 -7.75
C LEU A 125 19.27 -13.73 -8.04
N LYS A 126 19.76 -13.92 -9.27
CA LYS A 126 20.97 -13.28 -9.75
C LYS A 126 20.62 -11.92 -10.31
N ILE A 127 20.87 -10.88 -9.53
CA ILE A 127 20.61 -9.48 -9.92
C ILE A 127 21.87 -8.65 -9.68
N THR A 128 22.17 -7.76 -10.62
CA THR A 128 23.28 -6.81 -10.46
C THR A 128 22.88 -5.63 -9.57
N GLU A 129 23.86 -4.90 -9.05
CA GLU A 129 23.59 -3.69 -8.26
C GLU A 129 22.86 -2.64 -9.12
N GLU A 130 23.24 -2.48 -10.39
CA GLU A 130 22.57 -1.61 -11.35
C GLU A 130 21.12 -2.04 -11.58
N GLY A 131 20.86 -3.34 -11.64
CA GLY A 131 19.51 -3.90 -11.72
C GLY A 131 18.65 -3.55 -10.50
N ILE A 132 19.21 -3.65 -9.28
CA ILE A 132 18.52 -3.25 -8.05
C ILE A 132 18.19 -1.74 -8.11
N LEU A 133 19.17 -0.91 -8.47
CA LEU A 133 18.96 0.53 -8.59
C LEU A 133 17.92 0.88 -9.65
N ALA A 134 17.88 0.17 -10.77
CA ALA A 134 16.87 0.34 -11.81
C ALA A 134 15.47 0.00 -11.29
N VAL A 135 15.30 -1.13 -10.58
CA VAL A 135 14.02 -1.51 -9.95
C VAL A 135 13.54 -0.41 -8.99
N CYS A 136 14.45 0.14 -8.16
CA CYS A 136 14.12 1.21 -7.22
C CYS A 136 13.68 2.49 -7.94
N ARG A 137 14.42 2.92 -8.98
CA ARG A 137 14.09 4.11 -9.78
C ARG A 137 12.73 3.98 -10.47
N VAL A 138 12.48 2.84 -11.11
CA VAL A 138 11.24 2.59 -11.86
C VAL A 138 10.05 2.40 -10.92
N GLY A 139 10.27 1.86 -9.71
CA GLY A 139 9.29 1.66 -8.65
C GLY A 139 8.75 2.97 -8.06
N CYS A 140 9.56 4.05 -8.07
CA CYS A 140 9.15 5.40 -7.62
C CYS A 140 8.54 5.44 -6.21
N GLY A 141 9.12 4.74 -5.23
CA GLY A 141 8.63 4.76 -3.85
C GLY A 141 7.48 3.79 -3.55
N ASP A 142 7.04 2.98 -4.53
CA ASP A 142 5.98 1.97 -4.38
C ASP A 142 6.60 0.57 -4.32
N MET A 143 6.52 -0.07 -3.13
CA MET A 143 7.06 -1.41 -2.91
C MET A 143 6.36 -2.48 -3.74
N ARG A 144 5.04 -2.42 -3.87
CA ARG A 144 4.26 -3.38 -4.67
C ARG A 144 4.70 -3.35 -6.13
N LYS A 145 4.83 -2.14 -6.67
CA LYS A 145 5.33 -1.93 -8.04
C LYS A 145 6.76 -2.43 -8.20
N SER A 146 7.64 -2.14 -7.24
CA SER A 146 9.03 -2.58 -7.27
C SER A 146 9.15 -4.11 -7.25
N LEU A 147 8.37 -4.79 -6.41
CA LEU A 147 8.34 -6.26 -6.36
C LEU A 147 7.75 -6.87 -7.63
N ASN A 148 6.72 -6.27 -8.21
CA ASN A 148 6.16 -6.73 -9.49
C ASN A 148 7.17 -6.58 -10.63
N ILE A 149 7.94 -5.49 -10.65
CA ILE A 149 9.01 -5.29 -11.63
C ILE A 149 10.10 -6.35 -11.46
N LEU A 150 10.53 -6.60 -10.22
CA LEU A 150 11.53 -7.64 -9.92
C LEU A 150 11.05 -9.01 -10.39
N GLN A 151 9.80 -9.37 -10.10
CA GLN A 151 9.20 -10.63 -10.53
C GLN A 151 9.14 -10.74 -12.05
N SER A 152 8.69 -9.69 -12.73
CA SER A 152 8.62 -9.68 -14.21
C SER A 152 10.01 -9.77 -14.84
N ALA A 153 11.00 -9.08 -14.28
CA ALA A 153 12.38 -9.16 -14.74
C ALA A 153 12.96 -10.57 -14.52
N HIS A 154 12.67 -11.20 -13.39
CA HIS A 154 13.08 -12.59 -13.13
C HIS A 154 12.48 -13.56 -14.16
N LEU A 155 11.18 -13.46 -14.45
CA LEU A 155 10.51 -14.32 -15.43
C LEU A 155 11.04 -14.13 -16.86
N ALA A 156 11.47 -12.91 -17.20
CA ALA A 156 12.06 -12.59 -18.50
C ALA A 156 13.56 -12.90 -18.59
N SER A 157 14.26 -12.99 -17.44
CA SER A 157 15.71 -13.23 -17.41
C SER A 157 16.05 -14.67 -17.81
N LYS A 158 17.16 -14.82 -18.53
CA LYS A 158 17.72 -16.14 -18.79
C LYS A 158 18.75 -16.57 -17.73
N ASP A 159 19.42 -15.61 -17.10
CA ASP A 159 20.45 -15.86 -16.09
C ASP A 159 20.56 -14.72 -15.06
N VAL A 160 20.82 -13.50 -15.50
CA VAL A 160 21.06 -12.34 -14.62
C VAL A 160 20.08 -11.22 -14.92
N ILE A 161 19.63 -10.54 -13.88
CA ILE A 161 18.78 -9.35 -13.97
C ILE A 161 19.70 -8.13 -13.92
N ASP A 162 19.82 -7.43 -15.02
CA ASP A 162 20.59 -6.20 -15.18
C ASP A 162 19.67 -4.97 -15.38
N GLU A 163 20.27 -3.79 -15.51
CA GLU A 163 19.54 -2.54 -15.74
C GLU A 163 18.75 -2.59 -17.05
N ASP A 164 19.37 -3.07 -18.14
CA ASP A 164 18.77 -3.11 -19.47
C ASP A 164 17.48 -3.95 -19.48
N LEU A 165 17.53 -5.12 -18.85
CA LEU A 165 16.38 -6.01 -18.72
C LEU A 165 15.23 -5.34 -17.94
N VAL A 166 15.54 -4.66 -16.83
CA VAL A 166 14.51 -3.97 -16.01
C VAL A 166 13.81 -2.88 -16.82
N TYR A 167 14.56 -2.09 -17.59
CA TYR A 167 13.97 -1.07 -18.46
C TYR A 167 13.20 -1.68 -19.62
N ALA A 168 13.72 -2.74 -20.25
CA ALA A 168 13.05 -3.46 -21.35
C ALA A 168 11.69 -4.04 -20.91
N VAL A 169 11.64 -4.74 -19.75
CA VAL A 169 10.41 -5.35 -19.22
C VAL A 169 9.37 -4.29 -18.84
N THR A 170 9.82 -3.13 -18.38
CA THR A 170 8.90 -2.05 -17.97
C THR A 170 8.48 -1.14 -19.13
N GLY A 171 9.04 -1.33 -20.33
CA GLY A 171 8.77 -0.49 -21.51
C GLY A 171 9.25 0.95 -21.34
N LYS A 172 10.20 1.21 -20.43
CA LYS A 172 10.76 2.53 -20.20
C LYS A 172 12.08 2.69 -20.95
N PRO A 173 12.37 3.87 -21.48
CA PRO A 173 13.67 4.14 -22.09
C PRO A 173 14.77 4.15 -21.03
N LEU A 174 15.95 3.69 -21.41
CA LEU A 174 17.15 3.80 -20.58
C LEU A 174 17.49 5.27 -20.30
N PRO A 175 18.02 5.60 -19.12
CA PRO A 175 18.42 6.97 -18.79
C PRO A 175 19.43 7.55 -19.78
N VAL A 176 20.35 6.73 -20.29
CA VAL A 176 21.35 7.13 -21.32
C VAL A 176 20.65 7.55 -22.62
N ASN A 177 19.64 6.81 -23.07
CA ASN A 177 18.88 7.14 -24.28
C ASN A 177 18.12 8.47 -24.12
N MET A 178 17.57 8.71 -22.91
CA MET A 178 16.91 9.99 -22.60
C MET A 178 17.92 11.15 -22.57
N GLY A 179 19.12 10.92 -22.03
CA GLY A 179 20.21 11.91 -22.08
C GLY A 179 20.60 12.26 -23.51
N ASN A 180 20.86 11.24 -24.35
CA ASN A 180 21.20 11.43 -25.74
C ASN A 180 20.11 12.17 -26.54
N LEU A 181 18.83 11.86 -26.26
CA LEU A 181 17.70 12.56 -26.86
C LEU A 181 17.67 14.03 -26.45
N CYS A 182 17.87 14.33 -25.17
CA CYS A 182 17.92 15.71 -24.68
C CYS A 182 19.08 16.48 -25.32
N ASP A 183 20.26 15.88 -25.39
CA ASP A 183 21.44 16.50 -26.02
C ASP A 183 21.20 16.74 -27.49
N SER A 184 20.61 15.80 -28.21
CA SER A 184 20.23 15.96 -29.61
C SER A 184 19.27 17.11 -29.83
N LEU A 185 18.23 17.20 -29.02
CA LEU A 185 17.23 18.27 -29.11
C LEU A 185 17.78 19.67 -28.78
N LEU A 186 18.80 19.74 -27.92
CA LEU A 186 19.42 21.00 -27.53
C LEU A 186 20.55 21.46 -28.50
N THR A 187 21.19 20.50 -29.19
CA THR A 187 22.38 20.79 -29.97
C THR A 187 22.18 20.72 -31.48
N LEU A 188 21.21 19.91 -31.96
CA LEU A 188 20.95 19.72 -33.36
C LEU A 188 19.82 20.61 -33.88
N PRO A 189 19.84 21.02 -35.17
CA PRO A 189 18.68 21.63 -35.82
C PRO A 189 17.50 20.68 -35.82
N PHE A 190 16.28 21.21 -35.70
CA PHE A 190 15.02 20.41 -35.60
C PHE A 190 14.84 19.33 -36.70
N LYS A 191 15.48 19.48 -37.84
CA LYS A 191 15.41 18.48 -38.92
C LYS A 191 16.39 17.30 -38.75
N GLU A 192 17.33 17.39 -37.80
CA GLU A 192 18.39 16.41 -37.57
C GLU A 192 18.30 15.79 -36.17
N ALA A 193 17.46 16.36 -35.28
CA ALA A 193 17.17 15.85 -33.94
C ALA A 193 16.02 14.81 -33.97
#